data_85afee07866282bc6c22501614d32c6e
#
_entry.id   85afee07866282bc6c22501614d32c6e
#
_cell.length_a   1.000
_cell.length_b   1.000
_cell.length_c   1.000
_cell.angle_alpha   90.00
_cell.angle_beta   90.00
_cell.angle_gamma   90.00
#
_symmetry.space_group_name_H-M   'P 1'
#
loop_
_entity.id
_entity.type
_entity.pdbx_description
1 polymer ?
#
loop_
_entity_poly.entity_id
_entity_poly.type
_entity_poly.pdbx_seq_one_letter_code
_entity_poly.pdbx_strand_id
1 'polypeptide(L)'
;MKKIYKFTIFLYIVINIFNLSLSSEDFFKKGLKFYNDKKYKDARFMFERSIVFNPKDSNSYLYLAKIYNIEEDKKKEEKNLEATLLIEPNNEEAILMSMRIALEKSNYSKVKKLSETFKKVCNKLCEENKSILETLANIEPKDDS
;
A
#
# COMPACT_ATOMS: atom_id res chain seq x y z
N MET A 1 29.36 44.49 20.16
CA MET A 1 29.84 43.36 19.38
C MET A 1 29.47 41.97 19.96
N LYS A 2 29.69 41.67 21.24
CA LYS A 2 29.36 40.38 21.87
C LYS A 2 27.85 39.98 21.84
N LYS A 3 26.91 40.94 21.89
CA LYS A 3 25.46 40.66 21.83
C LYS A 3 25.00 40.25 20.41
N ILE A 4 25.57 40.86 19.36
CA ILE A 4 25.22 40.57 17.95
C ILE A 4 25.71 39.15 17.60
N TYR A 5 26.90 38.77 18.05
CA TYR A 5 27.47 37.45 17.82
C TYR A 5 26.64 36.31 18.46
N LYS A 6 26.14 36.55 19.69
CA LYS A 6 25.25 35.59 20.34
C LYS A 6 23.91 35.42 19.59
N PHE A 7 23.37 36.52 19.07
CA PHE A 7 22.12 36.50 18.31
C PHE A 7 22.28 35.78 16.96
N THR A 8 23.41 35.98 16.27
CA THR A 8 23.69 35.27 14.98
C THR A 8 23.89 33.79 15.19
N ILE A 9 24.56 33.37 16.28
CA ILE A 9 24.73 31.94 16.60
C ILE A 9 23.37 31.31 16.95
N PHE A 10 22.54 31.99 17.71
CA PHE A 10 21.20 31.52 18.06
C PHE A 10 20.34 31.34 16.82
N LEU A 11 20.33 32.31 15.89
CA LEU A 11 19.62 32.25 14.63
C LEU A 11 20.12 31.11 13.75
N TYR A 12 21.44 30.87 13.69
CA TYR A 12 22.04 29.75 12.95
C TYR A 12 21.63 28.39 13.52
N ILE A 13 21.58 28.24 14.83
CA ILE A 13 21.12 27.01 15.51
C ILE A 13 19.63 26.77 15.23
N VAL A 14 18.79 27.80 15.31
CA VAL A 14 17.35 27.71 15.03
C VAL A 14 17.10 27.29 13.58
N ILE A 15 17.83 27.85 12.61
CA ILE A 15 17.72 27.49 11.19
C ILE A 15 18.13 26.02 10.97
N ASN A 16 19.16 25.52 11.67
CA ASN A 16 19.59 24.12 11.52
C ASN A 16 18.63 23.12 12.19
N ILE A 17 17.93 23.50 13.24
CA ILE A 17 16.90 22.64 13.86
C ILE A 17 15.69 22.48 12.94
N PHE A 18 15.35 23.50 12.15
CA PHE A 18 14.23 23.46 11.21
C PHE A 18 14.46 22.53 9.99
N ASN A 19 15.71 22.11 9.72
CA ASN A 19 16.04 21.23 8.60
C ASN A 19 15.88 19.74 8.91
N LEU A 20 15.43 19.37 10.12
CA LEU A 20 15.12 17.98 10.46
C LEU A 20 13.66 17.66 10.06
N SER A 21 13.29 17.96 8.81
CA SER A 21 11.99 17.54 8.28
C SER A 21 12.04 16.03 8.00
N LEU A 22 11.39 15.23 8.85
CA LEU A 22 11.11 13.84 8.53
C LEU A 22 10.27 13.84 7.25
N SER A 23 10.76 13.16 6.20
CA SER A 23 10.05 13.01 4.94
C SER A 23 9.09 11.82 4.99
N SER A 24 8.13 11.77 4.07
CA SER A 24 7.27 10.59 3.91
C SER A 24 8.11 9.33 3.66
N GLU A 25 9.21 9.47 2.92
CA GLU A 25 10.14 8.38 2.63
C GLU A 25 10.79 7.81 3.90
N ASP A 26 11.11 8.64 4.89
CA ASP A 26 11.67 8.18 6.17
C ASP A 26 10.64 7.38 6.97
N PHE A 27 9.37 7.82 6.95
CA PHE A 27 8.28 7.06 7.58
C PHE A 27 8.03 5.74 6.88
N PHE A 28 8.01 5.73 5.54
CA PHE A 28 7.85 4.51 4.76
C PHE A 28 8.96 3.50 5.04
N LYS A 29 10.23 3.91 5.02
CA LYS A 29 11.38 3.04 5.34
C LYS A 29 11.30 2.45 6.75
N LYS A 30 10.89 3.26 7.74
CA LYS A 30 10.66 2.78 9.11
C LYS A 30 9.51 1.78 9.17
N GLY A 31 8.42 2.06 8.45
CA GLY A 31 7.29 1.15 8.30
C GLY A 31 7.70 -0.21 7.75
N LEU A 32 8.51 -0.22 6.69
CA LEU A 32 9.05 -1.46 6.09
C LEU A 32 9.88 -2.26 7.10
N LYS A 33 10.73 -1.58 7.87
CA LYS A 33 11.53 -2.26 8.91
C LYS A 33 10.62 -2.94 9.93
N PHE A 34 9.62 -2.21 10.46
CA PHE A 34 8.67 -2.80 11.42
C PHE A 34 7.84 -3.91 10.80
N TYR A 35 7.43 -3.79 9.54
CA TYR A 35 6.70 -4.82 8.82
C TYR A 35 7.52 -6.12 8.71
N ASN A 36 8.79 -6.01 8.33
CA ASN A 36 9.70 -7.15 8.22
C ASN A 36 9.98 -7.80 9.59
N ASP A 37 10.01 -6.99 10.65
CA ASP A 37 10.11 -7.45 12.04
C ASP A 37 8.78 -8.02 12.59
N LYS A 38 7.72 -8.08 11.77
CA LYS A 38 6.34 -8.51 12.13
C LYS A 38 5.70 -7.64 13.22
N LYS A 39 6.18 -6.43 13.43
CA LYS A 39 5.62 -5.42 14.34
C LYS A 39 4.53 -4.62 13.63
N TYR A 40 3.44 -5.30 13.27
CA TYR A 40 2.42 -4.75 12.37
C TYR A 40 1.75 -3.47 12.90
N LYS A 41 1.53 -3.36 14.21
CA LYS A 41 0.98 -2.14 14.82
C LYS A 41 1.89 -0.91 14.60
N ASP A 42 3.19 -1.09 14.81
CA ASP A 42 4.17 -0.01 14.61
C ASP A 42 4.36 0.30 13.13
N ALA A 43 4.39 -0.74 12.28
CA ALA A 43 4.45 -0.59 10.82
C ALA A 43 3.25 0.22 10.31
N ARG A 44 2.03 -0.11 10.74
CA ARG A 44 0.80 0.62 10.38
C ARG A 44 0.90 2.08 10.74
N PHE A 45 1.30 2.40 11.97
CA PHE A 45 1.48 3.78 12.41
C PHE A 45 2.47 4.55 11.51
N MET A 46 3.57 3.92 11.10
CA MET A 46 4.55 4.56 10.22
C MET A 46 4.01 4.77 8.80
N PHE A 47 3.29 3.79 8.21
CA PHE A 47 2.68 3.95 6.90
C PHE A 47 1.57 5.00 6.89
N GLU A 48 0.73 5.07 7.93
CA GLU A 48 -0.26 6.14 8.10
C GLU A 48 0.42 7.52 8.17
N ARG A 49 1.56 7.63 8.86
CA ARG A 49 2.35 8.86 8.88
C ARG A 49 2.92 9.19 7.50
N SER A 50 3.42 8.20 6.76
CA SER A 50 3.91 8.40 5.39
C SER A 50 2.82 9.02 4.51
N ILE A 51 1.59 8.51 4.58
CA ILE A 51 0.44 9.00 3.83
C ILE A 51 0.07 10.46 4.21
N VAL A 52 0.19 10.82 5.49
CA VAL A 52 -0.07 12.20 5.93
C VAL A 52 0.89 13.19 5.26
N PHE A 53 2.16 12.81 5.10
CA PHE A 53 3.18 13.64 4.42
C PHE A 53 3.12 13.54 2.90
N ASN A 54 2.72 12.40 2.36
CA ASN A 54 2.54 12.17 0.94
C ASN A 54 1.29 11.33 0.67
N PRO A 55 0.12 11.96 0.46
CA PRO A 55 -1.12 11.24 0.17
C PRO A 55 -1.11 10.42 -1.13
N LYS A 56 -0.08 10.59 -1.98
CA LYS A 56 0.11 9.83 -3.23
C LYS A 56 1.14 8.68 -3.09
N ASP A 57 1.51 8.31 -1.88
CA ASP A 57 2.38 7.16 -1.64
C ASP A 57 1.58 5.85 -1.74
N SER A 58 1.46 5.32 -2.97
CA SER A 58 0.76 4.06 -3.26
C SER A 58 1.31 2.88 -2.45
N ASN A 59 2.62 2.87 -2.19
CA ASN A 59 3.27 1.80 -1.44
C ASN A 59 2.80 1.75 0.01
N SER A 60 2.64 2.90 0.67
CA SER A 60 2.13 2.93 2.04
C SER A 60 0.72 2.37 2.14
N TYR A 61 -0.17 2.69 1.18
CA TYR A 61 -1.50 2.08 1.12
C TYR A 61 -1.42 0.57 0.86
N LEU A 62 -0.55 0.11 -0.05
CA LEU A 62 -0.37 -1.31 -0.31
C LEU A 62 0.08 -2.07 0.95
N TYR A 63 1.05 -1.55 1.70
CA TYR A 63 1.51 -2.18 2.93
C TYR A 63 0.47 -2.13 4.05
N LEU A 64 -0.36 -1.09 4.12
CA LEU A 64 -1.53 -1.07 5.00
C LEU A 64 -2.52 -2.17 4.62
N ALA A 65 -2.81 -2.35 3.33
CA ALA A 65 -3.68 -3.44 2.88
C ALA A 65 -3.12 -4.82 3.28
N LYS A 66 -1.82 -5.05 3.11
CA LYS A 66 -1.16 -6.29 3.56
C LYS A 66 -1.30 -6.52 5.07
N ILE A 67 -1.15 -5.47 5.87
CA ILE A 67 -1.32 -5.56 7.33
C ILE A 67 -2.77 -5.91 7.65
N TYR A 68 -3.75 -5.25 7.04
CA TYR A 68 -5.15 -5.54 7.27
C TYR A 68 -5.59 -6.91 6.76
N ASN A 69 -4.93 -7.45 5.71
CA ASN A 69 -5.09 -8.84 5.32
C ASN A 69 -4.64 -9.81 6.43
N ILE A 70 -3.48 -9.54 7.05
CA ILE A 70 -2.97 -10.33 8.18
C ILE A 70 -3.88 -10.22 9.42
N GLU A 71 -4.45 -9.03 9.65
CA GLU A 71 -5.38 -8.74 10.75
C GLU A 71 -6.83 -9.21 10.44
N GLU A 72 -7.08 -9.77 9.25
CA GLU A 72 -8.39 -10.22 8.74
C GLU A 72 -9.45 -9.12 8.66
N ASP A 73 -9.03 -7.83 8.64
CA ASP A 73 -9.91 -6.69 8.45
C ASP A 73 -10.15 -6.43 6.94
N LYS A 74 -11.01 -7.26 6.35
CA LYS A 74 -11.30 -7.21 4.90
C LYS A 74 -11.79 -5.85 4.40
N LYS A 75 -12.51 -5.11 5.23
CA LYS A 75 -13.03 -3.79 4.86
C LYS A 75 -11.90 -2.78 4.71
N LYS A 76 -10.94 -2.76 5.64
CA LYS A 76 -9.80 -1.87 5.55
C LYS A 76 -8.79 -2.34 4.51
N GLU A 77 -8.60 -3.65 4.34
CA GLU A 77 -7.81 -4.21 3.25
C GLU A 77 -8.30 -3.67 1.91
N GLU A 78 -9.58 -3.86 1.57
CA GLU A 78 -10.16 -3.42 0.31
C GLU A 78 -10.03 -1.91 0.10
N LYS A 79 -10.35 -1.10 1.11
CA LYS A 79 -10.21 0.36 1.05
C LYS A 79 -8.78 0.80 0.69
N ASN A 80 -7.77 0.18 1.28
CA ASN A 80 -6.39 0.53 1.02
C ASN A 80 -5.92 0.03 -0.36
N LEU A 81 -6.41 -1.12 -0.84
CA LEU A 81 -6.16 -1.57 -2.21
C LEU A 81 -6.80 -0.64 -3.24
N GLU A 82 -8.00 -0.15 -3.00
CA GLU A 82 -8.65 0.84 -3.86
C GLU A 82 -7.83 2.12 -3.94
N ALA A 83 -7.31 2.62 -2.81
CA ALA A 83 -6.43 3.78 -2.79
C ALA A 83 -5.12 3.52 -3.56
N THR A 84 -4.52 2.33 -3.39
CA THR A 84 -3.34 1.93 -4.15
C THR A 84 -3.61 1.97 -5.65
N LEU A 85 -4.70 1.35 -6.11
CA LEU A 85 -5.05 1.26 -7.54
C LEU A 85 -5.53 2.59 -8.12
N LEU A 86 -6.05 3.50 -7.30
CA LEU A 86 -6.38 4.86 -7.74
C LEU A 86 -5.11 5.66 -8.07
N ILE A 87 -4.03 5.46 -7.33
CA ILE A 87 -2.75 6.15 -7.50
C ILE A 87 -1.88 5.44 -8.55
N GLU A 88 -1.85 4.11 -8.50
CA GLU A 88 -1.04 3.24 -9.34
C GLU A 88 -1.89 2.10 -9.92
N PRO A 89 -2.64 2.37 -11.03
CA PRO A 89 -3.58 1.40 -11.60
C PRO A 89 -2.94 0.10 -12.12
N ASN A 90 -1.63 0.11 -12.35
CA ASN A 90 -0.84 -1.03 -12.83
C ASN A 90 -0.08 -1.77 -11.73
N ASN A 91 -0.38 -1.52 -10.46
CA ASN A 91 0.23 -2.22 -9.35
C ASN A 91 -0.22 -3.69 -9.32
N GLU A 92 0.67 -4.58 -9.78
CA GLU A 92 0.38 -6.01 -9.94
C GLU A 92 -0.12 -6.66 -8.65
N GLU A 93 0.53 -6.36 -7.53
CA GLU A 93 0.20 -6.97 -6.25
C GLU A 93 -1.17 -6.50 -5.74
N ALA A 94 -1.48 -5.22 -5.88
CA ALA A 94 -2.78 -4.68 -5.50
C ALA A 94 -3.92 -5.25 -6.36
N ILE A 95 -3.69 -5.46 -7.66
CA ILE A 95 -4.68 -6.10 -8.55
C ILE A 95 -4.93 -7.54 -8.08
N LEU A 96 -3.88 -8.33 -7.84
CA LEU A 96 -4.00 -9.73 -7.40
C LEU A 96 -4.70 -9.85 -6.04
N MET A 97 -4.36 -9.00 -5.07
CA MET A 97 -5.04 -8.97 -3.77
C MET A 97 -6.53 -8.62 -3.94
N SER A 98 -6.84 -7.65 -4.81
CA SER A 98 -8.24 -7.28 -5.11
C SER A 98 -9.02 -8.40 -5.80
N MET A 99 -8.37 -9.20 -6.67
CA MET A 99 -8.98 -10.38 -7.27
C MET A 99 -9.29 -11.45 -6.22
N ARG A 100 -8.40 -11.70 -5.27
CA ARG A 100 -8.63 -12.65 -4.17
C ARG A 100 -9.82 -12.24 -3.31
N ILE A 101 -9.93 -10.96 -2.94
CA ILE A 101 -11.11 -10.45 -2.22
C ILE A 101 -12.39 -10.61 -3.05
N ALA A 102 -12.32 -10.36 -4.36
CA ALA A 102 -13.47 -10.52 -5.23
C ALA A 102 -13.93 -11.98 -5.32
N LEU A 103 -12.99 -12.95 -5.34
CA LEU A 103 -13.30 -14.38 -5.25
C LEU A 103 -13.99 -14.73 -3.93
N GLU A 104 -13.43 -14.31 -2.81
CA GLU A 104 -14.01 -14.53 -1.46
C GLU A 104 -15.44 -14.01 -1.36
N LYS A 105 -15.75 -12.91 -2.08
CA LYS A 105 -17.09 -12.28 -2.15
C LYS A 105 -17.97 -12.86 -3.25
N SER A 106 -17.52 -13.91 -3.96
CA SER A 106 -18.23 -14.47 -5.13
C SER A 106 -18.53 -13.44 -6.23
N ASN A 107 -17.71 -12.37 -6.30
CA ASN A 107 -17.84 -11.37 -7.36
C ASN A 107 -17.02 -11.75 -8.58
N TYR A 108 -17.47 -12.77 -9.30
CA TYR A 108 -16.76 -13.36 -10.42
C TYR A 108 -16.56 -12.38 -11.58
N SER A 109 -17.52 -11.48 -11.80
CA SER A 109 -17.40 -10.43 -12.81
C SER A 109 -16.23 -9.48 -12.51
N LYS A 110 -16.05 -9.08 -11.24
CA LYS A 110 -14.91 -8.25 -10.82
C LYS A 110 -13.58 -8.99 -11.00
N VAL A 111 -13.54 -10.30 -10.71
CA VAL A 111 -12.34 -11.14 -10.93
C VAL A 111 -11.95 -11.14 -12.39
N LYS A 112 -12.89 -11.43 -13.30
CA LYS A 112 -12.65 -11.44 -14.75
C LYS A 112 -12.12 -10.09 -15.25
N LYS A 113 -12.76 -8.99 -14.84
CA LYS A 113 -12.35 -7.63 -15.22
C LYS A 113 -10.93 -7.29 -14.73
N LEU A 114 -10.61 -7.61 -13.48
CA LEU A 114 -9.27 -7.38 -12.93
C LEU A 114 -8.22 -8.25 -13.60
N SER A 115 -8.56 -9.53 -13.95
CA SER A 115 -7.68 -10.43 -14.69
C SER A 115 -7.31 -9.87 -16.07
N GLU A 116 -8.29 -9.31 -16.80
CA GLU A 116 -8.00 -8.68 -18.10
C GLU A 116 -7.11 -7.44 -17.96
N THR A 117 -7.29 -6.67 -16.87
CA THR A 117 -6.38 -5.56 -16.58
C THR A 117 -4.98 -6.08 -16.25
N PHE A 118 -4.90 -7.10 -15.39
CA PHE A 118 -3.65 -7.70 -14.96
C PHE A 118 -2.82 -8.26 -16.12
N LYS A 119 -3.45 -8.97 -17.09
CA LYS A 119 -2.77 -9.49 -18.28
C LYS A 119 -2.05 -8.41 -19.10
N LYS A 120 -2.53 -7.16 -19.05
CA LYS A 120 -1.95 -6.04 -19.80
C LYS A 120 -0.76 -5.41 -19.10
N VAL A 121 -0.65 -5.57 -17.78
CA VAL A 121 0.33 -4.86 -16.95
C VAL A 121 1.32 -5.80 -16.27
N CYS A 122 1.01 -7.10 -16.20
CA CYS A 122 1.84 -8.04 -15.46
C CYS A 122 3.24 -8.15 -16.08
N ASN A 123 4.23 -8.21 -15.20
CA ASN A 123 5.64 -8.35 -15.54
C ASN A 123 6.33 -9.44 -14.68
N LYS A 124 6.02 -9.46 -13.38
CA LYS A 124 6.66 -10.37 -12.42
C LYS A 124 5.73 -11.45 -11.87
N LEU A 125 4.44 -11.14 -11.74
CA LEU A 125 3.46 -11.98 -11.04
C LEU A 125 2.46 -12.64 -12.01
N CYS A 126 2.81 -12.78 -13.29
CA CYS A 126 1.88 -13.26 -14.33
C CYS A 126 1.29 -14.65 -14.05
N GLU A 127 2.06 -15.56 -13.44
CA GLU A 127 1.60 -16.91 -13.09
C GLU A 127 0.52 -16.91 -11.99
N GLU A 128 0.54 -15.93 -11.10
CA GLU A 128 -0.47 -15.79 -10.03
C GLU A 128 -1.88 -15.59 -10.60
N ASN A 129 -2.00 -14.87 -11.72
CA ASN A 129 -3.28 -14.69 -12.39
C ASN A 129 -3.88 -16.01 -12.88
N LYS A 130 -3.04 -16.92 -13.39
CA LYS A 130 -3.46 -18.22 -13.85
C LYS A 130 -4.05 -19.05 -12.71
N SER A 131 -3.38 -19.08 -11.57
CA SER A 131 -3.86 -19.77 -10.37
C SER A 131 -5.23 -19.25 -9.90
N ILE A 132 -5.42 -17.91 -9.92
CA ILE A 132 -6.71 -17.29 -9.56
C ILE A 132 -7.80 -17.67 -10.54
N LEU A 133 -7.51 -17.69 -11.84
CA LEU A 133 -8.48 -18.08 -12.88
C LEU A 133 -8.84 -19.57 -12.83
N GLU A 134 -7.90 -20.44 -12.51
CA GLU A 134 -8.16 -21.87 -12.26
C GLU A 134 -9.10 -22.04 -11.06
N THR A 135 -8.87 -21.30 -9.98
CA THR A 135 -9.78 -21.29 -8.82
C THR A 135 -11.17 -20.80 -9.23
N LEU A 136 -11.26 -19.71 -9.99
CA LEU A 136 -12.53 -19.17 -10.48
C LEU A 136 -13.30 -20.22 -11.31
N ALA A 137 -12.61 -20.90 -12.25
CA ALA A 137 -13.23 -21.90 -13.10
C ALA A 137 -13.83 -23.10 -12.31
N ASN A 138 -13.28 -23.37 -11.11
CA ASN A 138 -13.75 -24.46 -10.26
C ASN A 138 -14.95 -24.07 -9.37
N ILE A 139 -15.12 -22.78 -9.07
CA ILE A 139 -16.13 -22.32 -8.11
C ILE A 139 -17.27 -21.51 -8.75
N GLU A 140 -17.06 -20.97 -9.97
CA GLU A 140 -18.12 -20.25 -10.68
C GLU A 140 -19.19 -21.22 -11.15
N PRO A 141 -20.49 -20.99 -10.79
CA PRO A 141 -21.58 -21.79 -11.31
C PRO A 141 -21.56 -21.77 -12.84
N LYS A 142 -21.64 -22.96 -13.47
CA LYS A 142 -21.83 -23.02 -14.92
C LYS A 142 -23.28 -22.66 -15.21
N ASP A 143 -23.51 -21.67 -16.05
CA ASP A 143 -24.84 -21.44 -16.60
C ASP A 143 -25.23 -22.67 -17.42
N ASP A 144 -26.04 -23.55 -16.84
CA ASP A 144 -26.74 -24.61 -17.57
C ASP A 144 -27.89 -23.97 -18.36
N SER A 145 -27.56 -23.34 -19.49
CA SER A 145 -28.53 -22.80 -20.45
C SER A 145 -28.66 -23.72 -21.64
#